data_bce67dbfeab80a804585ad60173bb92f
#
_entry.id   bce67dbfeab80a804585ad60173bb92f
#
_cell.length_a   1.000
_cell.length_b   1.000
_cell.length_c   1.000
_cell.angle_alpha   90.00
_cell.angle_beta   90.00
_cell.angle_gamma   90.00
#
_symmetry.space_group_name_H-M   'P 1'
#
loop_
_entity.id
_entity.type
_entity.pdbx_description
1 polymer ?
#
loop_
_entity_poly.entity_id
_entity_poly.type
_entity_poly.pdbx_seq_one_letter_code
_entity_poly.pdbx_strand_id
1 'polypeptide(L)'
;MLTWLRQRFAEAQNRTALIWRDESVTYGWLLKEMDRAAADICAAGIGPGAVVSLESDYSPQACAYLLALVEARTIVVPMTSAAESNRDYFLEVAEVEYRLVLGDQLEPRFVRTKSEACHSLFRVLRERNHPGLVLFSTGSTGMPKAALHDFVGLLRKFEVLRKSLRAIAFLLLDHIGGLNTLLYVLSN
;
A
#
# COMPACT_ATOMS: atom_id res chain seq x y z
N MET A 1 8.09 -12.25 -0.38
CA MET A 1 8.65 -10.99 -0.93
C MET A 1 9.17 -10.08 0.17
N LEU A 2 8.39 -9.78 1.21
CA LEU A 2 8.81 -8.93 2.34
C LEU A 2 9.46 -9.73 3.48
N THR A 3 9.99 -10.93 3.25
CA THR A 3 10.58 -11.79 4.28
C THR A 3 11.69 -11.07 5.08
N TRP A 4 12.55 -10.32 4.38
CA TRP A 4 13.59 -9.52 5.01
C TRP A 4 13.02 -8.40 5.92
N LEU A 5 11.89 -7.78 5.51
CA LEU A 5 11.25 -6.73 6.30
C LEU A 5 10.54 -7.31 7.53
N ARG A 6 9.83 -8.43 7.35
CA ARG A 6 9.21 -9.17 8.47
C ARG A 6 10.26 -9.64 9.50
N GLN A 7 11.42 -10.09 9.05
CA GLN A 7 12.52 -10.46 9.94
C GLN A 7 12.97 -9.26 10.79
N ARG A 8 13.16 -8.08 10.15
CA ARG A 8 13.52 -6.85 10.88
C ARG A 8 12.45 -6.45 11.90
N PHE A 9 11.17 -6.58 11.52
CA PHE A 9 10.06 -6.30 12.44
C PHE A 9 10.07 -7.27 13.64
N ALA A 10 10.33 -8.55 13.40
CA ALA A 10 10.43 -9.55 14.47
C ALA A 10 11.62 -9.27 15.43
N GLU A 11 12.76 -8.87 14.88
CA GLU A 11 13.93 -8.47 15.67
C GLU A 11 13.69 -7.22 16.52
N ALA A 12 12.84 -6.31 16.03
CA ALA A 12 12.48 -5.05 16.67
C ALA A 12 11.09 -5.06 17.34
N GLN A 13 10.48 -6.23 17.58
CA GLN A 13 9.05 -6.37 17.90
C GLN A 13 8.53 -5.49 19.05
N ASN A 14 9.36 -5.17 20.04
CA ASN A 14 9.00 -4.35 21.20
C ASN A 14 9.28 -2.84 20.99
N ARG A 15 9.90 -2.46 19.87
CA ARG A 15 10.17 -1.06 19.54
C ARG A 15 8.94 -0.42 18.91
N THR A 16 8.76 0.89 19.13
CA THR A 16 7.74 1.68 18.44
C THR A 16 8.04 1.73 16.94
N ALA A 17 7.07 1.30 16.14
CA ALA A 17 7.11 1.39 14.69
C ALA A 17 6.46 2.69 14.19
N LEU A 18 5.29 3.03 14.75
CA LEU A 18 4.49 4.18 14.35
C LEU A 18 3.91 4.86 15.60
N ILE A 19 3.74 6.18 15.50
CA ILE A 19 2.94 6.97 16.46
C ILE A 19 1.82 7.61 15.64
N TRP A 20 0.58 7.38 16.05
CA TRP A 20 -0.61 7.87 15.36
C TRP A 20 -1.65 8.33 16.39
N ARG A 21 -2.11 9.58 16.30
CA ARG A 21 -3.03 10.19 17.29
C ARG A 21 -2.56 10.01 18.74
N ASP A 22 -1.26 10.29 18.97
CA ASP A 22 -0.58 10.14 20.26
C ASP A 22 -0.45 8.71 20.80
N GLU A 23 -0.94 7.72 20.08
CA GLU A 23 -0.79 6.30 20.41
C GLU A 23 0.39 5.68 19.67
N SER A 24 1.20 4.91 20.42
CA SER A 24 2.36 4.19 19.87
C SER A 24 1.98 2.76 19.55
N VAL A 25 2.26 2.31 18.33
CA VAL A 25 2.17 0.92 17.94
C VAL A 25 3.57 0.35 17.68
N THR A 26 3.77 -0.90 18.09
CA THR A 26 5.07 -1.57 17.96
C THR A 26 5.20 -2.32 16.63
N TYR A 27 6.43 -2.71 16.28
CA TYR A 27 6.66 -3.60 15.13
C TYR A 27 5.98 -4.97 15.31
N GLY A 28 5.90 -5.48 16.55
CA GLY A 28 5.18 -6.72 16.85
C GLY A 28 3.67 -6.60 16.62
N TRP A 29 3.08 -5.44 16.93
CA TRP A 29 1.69 -5.14 16.58
C TRP A 29 1.51 -5.11 15.05
N LEU A 30 2.43 -4.42 14.34
CA LEU A 30 2.36 -4.29 12.88
C LEU A 30 2.43 -5.65 12.19
N LEU A 31 3.29 -6.58 12.67
CA LEU A 31 3.35 -7.94 12.14
C LEU A 31 2.02 -8.68 12.28
N LYS A 32 1.41 -8.62 13.48
CA LYS A 32 0.12 -9.28 13.73
C LYS A 32 -0.99 -8.70 12.85
N GLU A 33 -0.96 -7.37 12.67
CA GLU A 33 -1.94 -6.69 11.83
C GLU A 33 -1.74 -7.01 10.34
N MET A 34 -0.50 -7.16 9.88
CA MET A 34 -0.22 -7.66 8.53
C MET A 34 -0.75 -9.10 8.31
N ASP A 35 -0.64 -9.97 9.32
CA ASP A 35 -1.18 -11.34 9.24
C ASP A 35 -2.71 -11.32 9.19
N ARG A 36 -3.37 -10.47 9.99
CA ARG A 36 -4.81 -10.27 9.94
C ARG A 36 -5.24 -9.73 8.57
N ALA A 37 -4.56 -8.68 8.09
CA ALA A 37 -4.85 -8.10 6.78
C ALA A 37 -4.68 -9.12 5.64
N ALA A 38 -3.66 -9.99 5.71
CA ALA A 38 -3.48 -11.06 4.72
C ALA A 38 -4.63 -12.07 4.74
N ALA A 39 -5.15 -12.43 5.93
CA ALA A 39 -6.31 -13.29 6.07
C ALA A 39 -7.58 -12.64 5.48
N ASP A 40 -7.81 -11.35 5.76
CA ASP A 40 -8.95 -10.59 5.24
C ASP A 40 -8.90 -10.47 3.69
N ILE A 41 -7.73 -10.18 3.12
CA ILE A 41 -7.49 -10.10 1.68
C ILE A 41 -7.80 -11.47 1.02
N CYS A 42 -7.33 -12.56 1.63
CA CYS A 42 -7.59 -13.92 1.16
C CYS A 42 -9.10 -14.26 1.22
N ALA A 43 -9.76 -13.93 2.34
CA ALA A 43 -11.19 -14.15 2.53
C ALA A 43 -12.05 -13.35 1.53
N ALA A 44 -11.58 -12.17 1.12
CA ALA A 44 -12.21 -11.36 0.07
C ALA A 44 -11.99 -11.91 -1.36
N GLY A 45 -11.26 -13.03 -1.53
CA GLY A 45 -10.95 -13.63 -2.82
C GLY A 45 -9.95 -12.84 -3.67
N ILE A 46 -9.17 -11.97 -3.04
CA ILE A 46 -8.18 -11.14 -3.73
C ILE A 46 -6.88 -11.94 -3.89
N GLY A 47 -6.50 -12.20 -5.12
CA GLY A 47 -5.31 -12.96 -5.48
C GLY A 47 -4.21 -12.12 -6.13
N PRO A 48 -3.08 -12.78 -6.47
CA PRO A 48 -1.97 -12.14 -7.16
C PRO A 48 -2.40 -11.47 -8.47
N GLY A 49 -1.88 -10.27 -8.72
CA GLY A 49 -2.16 -9.49 -9.93
C GLY A 49 -3.51 -8.79 -9.95
N ALA A 50 -4.37 -8.97 -8.93
CA ALA A 50 -5.59 -8.18 -8.80
C ALA A 50 -5.27 -6.71 -8.56
N VAL A 51 -6.02 -5.81 -9.19
CA VAL A 51 -5.89 -4.37 -8.99
C VAL A 51 -6.80 -3.93 -7.84
N VAL A 52 -6.18 -3.42 -6.77
CA VAL A 52 -6.87 -3.12 -5.51
C VAL A 52 -6.64 -1.67 -5.12
N SER A 53 -7.71 -0.88 -4.96
CA SER A 53 -7.56 0.42 -4.30
C SER A 53 -7.44 0.24 -2.79
N LEU A 54 -6.51 0.97 -2.19
CA LEU A 54 -6.40 1.16 -0.74
C LEU A 54 -6.87 2.58 -0.42
N GLU A 55 -8.11 2.71 -0.01
CA GLU A 55 -8.77 3.99 0.25
C GLU A 55 -8.69 4.33 1.75
N SER A 56 -7.67 5.09 2.12
CA SER A 56 -7.41 5.50 3.51
C SER A 56 -6.37 6.59 3.58
N ASP A 57 -6.48 7.46 4.56
CA ASP A 57 -5.38 8.28 5.01
C ASP A 57 -4.37 7.46 5.84
N TYR A 58 -3.24 8.06 6.25
CA TYR A 58 -2.28 7.37 7.09
C TYR A 58 -2.91 6.90 8.40
N SER A 59 -2.75 5.62 8.67
CA SER A 59 -3.01 4.96 9.94
C SER A 59 -2.13 3.73 10.07
N PRO A 60 -1.93 3.19 11.27
CA PRO A 60 -1.21 1.92 11.43
C PRO A 60 -1.85 0.77 10.63
N GLN A 61 -3.18 0.72 10.58
CA GLN A 61 -3.93 -0.26 9.81
C GLN A 61 -3.70 -0.09 8.30
N ALA A 62 -3.75 1.14 7.77
CA ALA A 62 -3.47 1.39 6.36
C ALA A 62 -2.06 0.94 5.97
N CYS A 63 -1.06 1.15 6.84
CA CYS A 63 0.31 0.65 6.64
C CYS A 63 0.36 -0.88 6.60
N ALA A 64 -0.36 -1.56 7.52
CA ALA A 64 -0.42 -3.02 7.56
C ALA A 64 -1.09 -3.59 6.29
N TYR A 65 -2.25 -3.04 5.88
CA TYR A 65 -2.93 -3.46 4.65
C TYR A 65 -2.10 -3.19 3.40
N LEU A 66 -1.41 -2.05 3.31
CA LEU A 66 -0.49 -1.79 2.19
C LEU A 66 0.57 -2.89 2.08
N LEU A 67 1.24 -3.23 3.19
CA LEU A 67 2.28 -4.25 3.21
C LEU A 67 1.72 -5.64 2.90
N ALA A 68 0.54 -5.98 3.42
CA ALA A 68 -0.14 -7.25 3.15
C ALA A 68 -0.56 -7.37 1.67
N LEU A 69 -1.09 -6.30 1.05
CA LEU A 69 -1.41 -6.26 -0.38
C LEU A 69 -0.15 -6.47 -1.24
N VAL A 70 0.97 -5.85 -0.85
CA VAL A 70 2.26 -6.07 -1.53
C VAL A 70 2.72 -7.53 -1.40
N GLU A 71 2.56 -8.15 -0.23
CA GLU A 71 2.89 -9.58 -0.04
C GLU A 71 1.97 -10.49 -0.84
N ALA A 72 0.68 -10.15 -0.94
CA ALA A 72 -0.29 -10.85 -1.79
C ALA A 72 -0.04 -10.66 -3.29
N ARG A 73 0.98 -9.85 -3.67
CA ARG A 73 1.37 -9.54 -5.05
C ARG A 73 0.26 -8.89 -5.86
N THR A 74 -0.53 -8.05 -5.23
CA THR A 74 -1.56 -7.25 -5.90
C THR A 74 -0.95 -6.02 -6.57
N ILE A 75 -1.72 -5.34 -7.39
CA ILE A 75 -1.41 -4.02 -7.94
C ILE A 75 -2.18 -3.02 -7.09
N VAL A 76 -1.47 -2.30 -6.23
CA VAL A 76 -2.08 -1.39 -5.25
C VAL A 76 -2.27 -0.01 -5.86
N VAL A 77 -3.43 0.56 -5.62
CA VAL A 77 -3.80 1.95 -6.00
C VAL A 77 -4.13 2.69 -4.70
N PRO A 78 -3.16 3.29 -4.02
CA PRO A 78 -3.45 4.04 -2.80
C PRO A 78 -4.21 5.32 -3.16
N MET A 79 -5.25 5.62 -2.38
CA MET A 79 -6.06 6.82 -2.50
C MET A 79 -6.35 7.37 -1.11
N THR A 80 -6.00 8.62 -0.87
CA THR A 80 -6.29 9.33 0.38
C THR A 80 -7.56 10.17 0.25
N SER A 81 -8.00 10.78 1.34
CA SER A 81 -9.12 11.72 1.35
C SER A 81 -8.92 12.89 0.36
N ALA A 82 -7.67 13.27 0.09
CA ALA A 82 -7.34 14.30 -0.90
C ALA A 82 -7.71 13.91 -2.35
N ALA A 83 -7.84 12.62 -2.64
CA ALA A 83 -8.23 12.10 -3.95
C ALA A 83 -9.75 11.99 -4.15
N GLU A 84 -10.57 12.34 -3.14
CA GLU A 84 -12.01 12.08 -3.14
C GLU A 84 -12.75 12.67 -4.37
N SER A 85 -12.40 13.88 -4.78
CA SER A 85 -13.00 14.53 -5.95
C SER A 85 -12.69 13.83 -7.28
N ASN A 86 -11.63 13.04 -7.35
CA ASN A 86 -11.19 12.31 -8.54
C ASN A 86 -11.34 10.79 -8.40
N ARG A 87 -11.96 10.32 -7.32
CA ARG A 87 -12.03 8.89 -6.97
C ARG A 87 -12.53 8.03 -8.13
N ASP A 88 -13.69 8.36 -8.68
CA ASP A 88 -14.31 7.55 -9.72
C ASP A 88 -13.44 7.49 -10.98
N TYR A 89 -12.83 8.60 -11.36
CA TYR A 89 -11.87 8.68 -12.44
C TYR A 89 -10.63 7.80 -12.17
N PHE A 90 -10.10 7.81 -10.94
CA PHE A 90 -8.93 6.99 -10.58
C PHE A 90 -9.27 5.49 -10.58
N LEU A 91 -10.46 5.13 -10.10
CA LEU A 91 -10.94 3.75 -10.13
C LEU A 91 -11.07 3.23 -11.57
N GLU A 92 -11.61 4.05 -12.47
CA GLU A 92 -11.78 3.72 -13.89
C GLU A 92 -10.43 3.60 -14.60
N VAL A 93 -9.57 4.64 -14.51
CA VAL A 93 -8.27 4.68 -15.21
C VAL A 93 -7.32 3.59 -14.73
N ALA A 94 -7.34 3.26 -13.45
CA ALA A 94 -6.54 2.17 -12.90
C ALA A 94 -7.20 0.80 -13.05
N GLU A 95 -8.38 0.70 -13.67
CA GLU A 95 -9.13 -0.56 -13.84
C GLU A 95 -9.27 -1.32 -12.52
N VAL A 96 -9.61 -0.62 -11.43
CA VAL A 96 -9.66 -1.19 -10.08
C VAL A 96 -10.71 -2.29 -10.00
N GLU A 97 -10.29 -3.51 -9.61
CA GLU A 97 -11.15 -4.68 -9.50
C GLU A 97 -11.75 -4.84 -8.09
N TYR A 98 -11.01 -4.41 -7.07
CA TYR A 98 -11.44 -4.44 -5.67
C TYR A 98 -11.12 -3.12 -4.99
N ARG A 99 -12.03 -2.68 -4.16
CA ARG A 99 -11.84 -1.52 -3.29
C ARG A 99 -11.67 -2.01 -1.86
N LEU A 100 -10.58 -1.64 -1.22
CA LEU A 100 -10.38 -1.78 0.22
C LEU A 100 -10.51 -0.39 0.84
N VAL A 101 -11.59 -0.17 1.56
CA VAL A 101 -11.90 1.11 2.21
C VAL A 101 -11.73 0.93 3.72
N LEU A 102 -10.84 1.72 4.32
CA LEU A 102 -10.71 1.86 5.77
C LEU A 102 -11.40 3.16 6.19
N GLY A 103 -12.57 3.05 6.77
CA GLY A 103 -13.34 4.19 7.28
C GLY A 103 -12.74 4.78 8.58
N ASP A 104 -13.47 5.68 9.21
CA ASP A 104 -13.03 6.39 10.43
C ASP A 104 -12.68 5.46 11.59
N GLN A 105 -13.36 4.32 11.69
CA GLN A 105 -13.09 3.28 12.69
C GLN A 105 -12.01 2.28 12.24
N LEU A 106 -11.42 2.48 11.06
CA LEU A 106 -10.37 1.65 10.48
C LEU A 106 -10.76 0.18 10.24
N GLU A 107 -12.07 -0.13 10.28
CA GLU A 107 -12.58 -1.44 9.90
C GLU A 107 -12.53 -1.61 8.38
N PRO A 108 -11.97 -2.73 7.88
CA PRO A 108 -11.81 -2.95 6.45
C PRO A 108 -13.15 -3.29 5.81
N ARG A 109 -13.46 -2.62 4.71
CA ARG A 109 -14.58 -2.96 3.85
C ARG A 109 -14.08 -3.28 2.45
N PHE A 110 -14.28 -4.51 2.02
CA PHE A 110 -13.94 -4.96 0.67
C PHE A 110 -15.16 -4.87 -0.24
N VAL A 111 -14.98 -4.28 -1.42
CA VAL A 111 -16.03 -4.13 -2.43
C VAL A 111 -15.46 -4.58 -3.77
N ARG A 112 -16.06 -5.62 -4.36
CA ARG A 112 -15.79 -6.01 -5.75
C ARG A 112 -16.41 -4.99 -6.68
N THR A 113 -15.65 -4.50 -7.65
CA THR A 113 -16.15 -3.63 -8.73
C THR A 113 -16.63 -4.48 -9.90
N LYS A 114 -17.12 -3.80 -10.95
CA LYS A 114 -17.44 -4.44 -12.24
C LYS A 114 -16.27 -4.42 -13.21
N SER A 115 -15.15 -3.79 -12.86
CA SER A 115 -13.96 -3.69 -13.71
C SER A 115 -13.22 -5.01 -13.80
N GLU A 116 -12.63 -5.24 -14.95
CA GLU A 116 -11.65 -6.30 -15.21
C GLU A 116 -10.38 -5.63 -15.69
N ALA A 117 -9.30 -5.79 -14.96
CA ALA A 117 -8.03 -5.15 -15.27
C ALA A 117 -7.34 -5.87 -16.43
N CYS A 118 -7.38 -5.27 -17.62
CA CYS A 118 -6.86 -5.86 -18.86
C CYS A 118 -5.69 -5.09 -19.48
N HIS A 119 -5.31 -3.93 -18.91
CA HIS A 119 -4.24 -3.10 -19.46
C HIS A 119 -2.92 -3.89 -19.61
N SER A 120 -2.23 -3.70 -20.75
CA SER A 120 -1.02 -4.45 -21.09
C SER A 120 0.11 -4.34 -20.06
N LEU A 121 0.25 -3.21 -19.38
CA LEU A 121 1.25 -3.02 -18.32
C LEU A 121 0.97 -3.91 -17.10
N PHE A 122 -0.29 -4.14 -16.73
CA PHE A 122 -0.65 -5.06 -15.65
C PHE A 122 -0.29 -6.49 -16.00
N ARG A 123 -0.47 -6.88 -17.28
CA ARG A 123 -0.06 -8.21 -17.76
C ARG A 123 1.44 -8.46 -17.56
N VAL A 124 2.28 -7.47 -17.86
CA VAL A 124 3.74 -7.56 -17.62
C VAL A 124 4.08 -7.86 -16.16
N LEU A 125 3.42 -7.20 -15.21
CA LEU A 125 3.63 -7.46 -13.78
C LEU A 125 3.10 -8.84 -13.36
N ARG A 126 1.94 -9.24 -13.88
CA ARG A 126 1.35 -10.57 -13.64
C ARG A 126 2.27 -11.70 -14.14
N GLU A 127 2.84 -11.57 -15.33
CA GLU A 127 3.80 -12.54 -15.89
C GLU A 127 5.07 -12.64 -15.04
N ARG A 128 5.54 -11.53 -14.47
CA ARG A 128 6.68 -11.49 -13.54
C ARG A 128 6.33 -11.95 -12.14
N ASN A 129 5.04 -12.09 -11.84
CA ASN A 129 4.52 -12.35 -10.49
C ASN A 129 4.99 -11.28 -9.47
N HIS A 130 5.03 -10.02 -9.91
CA HIS A 130 5.44 -8.86 -9.13
C HIS A 130 4.23 -8.05 -8.68
N PRO A 131 4.21 -7.52 -7.45
CA PRO A 131 3.24 -6.50 -7.07
C PRO A 131 3.49 -5.20 -7.82
N GLY A 132 2.41 -4.49 -8.07
CA GLY A 132 2.44 -3.17 -8.69
C GLY A 132 2.03 -2.06 -7.74
N LEU A 133 2.34 -0.84 -8.13
CA LEU A 133 1.88 0.38 -7.48
C LEU A 133 1.44 1.36 -8.56
N VAL A 134 0.18 1.78 -8.53
CA VAL A 134 -0.33 2.84 -9.39
C VAL A 134 -0.41 4.13 -8.58
N LEU A 135 0.27 5.17 -9.05
CA LEU A 135 0.18 6.50 -8.47
C LEU A 135 -0.33 7.49 -9.51
N PHE A 136 -1.15 8.43 -9.06
CA PHE A 136 -1.64 9.51 -9.89
C PHE A 136 -0.82 10.78 -9.68
N SER A 137 -0.48 11.44 -10.78
CA SER A 137 0.21 12.73 -10.76
C SER A 137 -0.72 13.81 -11.30
N THR A 138 -0.66 15.01 -10.71
CA THR A 138 -1.30 16.19 -11.29
C THR A 138 -0.59 16.53 -12.59
N GLY A 139 -1.20 16.16 -13.71
CA GLY A 139 -0.65 16.47 -15.04
C GLY A 139 -0.69 17.98 -15.31
N SER A 140 0.31 18.49 -16.01
CA SER A 140 0.34 19.89 -16.51
C SER A 140 -0.82 20.22 -17.46
N THR A 141 -1.55 19.21 -17.94
CA THR A 141 -2.69 19.31 -18.86
C THR A 141 -4.06 19.24 -18.17
N GLY A 142 -4.11 19.30 -16.84
CA GLY A 142 -5.34 19.37 -16.05
C GLY A 142 -5.89 18.01 -15.57
N MET A 143 -5.73 16.94 -16.33
CA MET A 143 -6.19 15.61 -15.89
C MET A 143 -5.05 14.81 -15.28
N PRO A 144 -5.26 14.18 -14.09
CA PRO A 144 -4.25 13.32 -13.47
C PRO A 144 -3.88 12.13 -14.37
N LYS A 145 -2.60 11.78 -14.37
CA LYS A 145 -2.09 10.63 -15.12
C LYS A 145 -1.68 9.51 -14.18
N ALA A 146 -2.09 8.29 -14.49
CA ALA A 146 -1.66 7.09 -13.78
C ALA A 146 -0.26 6.67 -14.19
N ALA A 147 0.60 6.36 -13.21
CA ALA A 147 1.92 5.79 -13.42
C ALA A 147 2.01 4.44 -12.69
N LEU A 148 2.27 3.37 -13.44
CA LEU A 148 2.48 2.04 -12.88
C LEU A 148 3.96 1.82 -12.55
N HIS A 149 4.22 1.43 -11.32
CA HIS A 149 5.55 1.07 -10.84
C HIS A 149 5.61 -0.43 -10.50
N ASP A 150 6.72 -1.09 -10.85
CA ASP A 150 7.07 -2.41 -10.34
C ASP A 150 7.55 -2.25 -8.88
N PHE A 151 6.76 -2.78 -7.94
CA PHE A 151 7.03 -2.59 -6.50
C PHE A 151 8.31 -3.29 -6.06
N VAL A 152 8.71 -4.39 -6.73
CA VAL A 152 9.99 -5.08 -6.45
C VAL A 152 11.16 -4.13 -6.68
N GLY A 153 11.14 -3.38 -7.79
CA GLY A 153 12.16 -2.37 -8.07
C GLY A 153 12.23 -1.27 -7.02
N LEU A 154 11.07 -0.84 -6.50
CA LEU A 154 10.99 0.16 -5.42
C LEU A 154 11.55 -0.36 -4.10
N LEU A 155 11.32 -1.65 -3.76
CA LEU A 155 11.75 -2.25 -2.48
C LEU A 155 13.25 -2.47 -2.37
N ARG A 156 13.94 -2.74 -3.48
CA ARG A 156 15.39 -3.09 -3.47
C ARG A 156 16.26 -2.11 -2.70
N LYS A 157 15.98 -0.81 -2.80
CA LYS A 157 16.77 0.22 -2.11
C LYS A 157 16.62 0.20 -0.58
N PHE A 158 15.58 -0.47 -0.06
CA PHE A 158 15.29 -0.60 1.38
C PHE A 158 15.81 -1.91 1.98
N GLU A 159 16.27 -2.84 1.15
CA GLU A 159 16.90 -4.08 1.62
C GLU A 159 18.23 -3.81 2.31
N VAL A 160 18.93 -2.74 1.96
CA VAL A 160 20.19 -2.33 2.60
C VAL A 160 19.85 -1.51 3.84
N LEU A 161 20.35 -1.98 5.00
CA LEU A 161 20.23 -1.25 6.26
C LEU A 161 20.93 0.10 6.19
N ARG A 162 20.26 1.12 6.70
CA ARG A 162 20.75 2.50 6.76
C ARG A 162 20.52 3.06 8.17
N LYS A 163 20.85 4.33 8.35
CA LYS A 163 20.62 5.02 9.63
C LYS A 163 19.11 5.06 9.94
N SER A 164 18.75 4.59 11.13
CA SER A 164 17.37 4.74 11.65
C SER A 164 17.04 6.21 11.86
N LEU A 165 15.85 6.60 11.43
CA LEU A 165 15.34 7.97 11.54
C LEU A 165 13.93 7.94 12.15
N ARG A 166 13.61 9.00 12.89
CA ARG A 166 12.23 9.35 13.20
C ARG A 166 11.77 10.42 12.21
N ALA A 167 10.66 10.21 11.55
CA ALA A 167 10.14 11.12 10.55
C ALA A 167 8.67 11.41 10.79
N ILE A 168 8.24 12.62 10.47
CA ILE A 168 6.83 12.99 10.38
C ILE A 168 6.34 12.63 8.97
N ALA A 169 5.28 11.84 8.87
CA ALA A 169 4.64 11.49 7.61
C ALA A 169 3.70 12.63 7.18
N PHE A 170 4.25 13.68 6.57
CA PHE A 170 3.47 14.82 6.07
C PHE A 170 3.07 14.68 4.59
N LEU A 171 3.78 13.83 3.83
CA LEU A 171 3.41 13.49 2.46
C LEU A 171 2.42 12.32 2.47
N LEU A 172 1.36 12.44 1.70
CA LEU A 172 0.26 11.49 1.68
C LEU A 172 0.66 10.08 1.21
N LEU A 173 -0.13 9.07 1.58
CA LEU A 173 0.11 7.66 1.24
C LEU A 173 0.02 7.40 -0.27
N ASP A 174 -0.76 8.16 -1.00
CA ASP A 174 -0.92 8.13 -2.46
C ASP A 174 0.16 8.92 -3.22
N HIS A 175 1.22 9.36 -2.51
CA HIS A 175 2.34 10.06 -3.09
C HIS A 175 3.64 9.25 -2.95
N ILE A 176 4.47 9.21 -4.01
CA ILE A 176 5.74 8.44 -3.99
C ILE A 176 6.68 8.85 -2.83
N GLY A 177 6.69 10.14 -2.47
CA GLY A 177 7.48 10.64 -1.34
C GLY A 177 6.99 10.10 0.00
N GLY A 178 5.67 10.00 0.20
CA GLY A 178 5.05 9.43 1.40
C GLY A 178 5.40 7.95 1.55
N LEU A 179 5.20 7.18 0.49
CA LEU A 179 5.57 5.76 0.46
C LEU A 179 7.06 5.53 0.70
N ASN A 180 7.93 6.33 0.08
CA ASN A 180 9.37 6.25 0.30
C ASN A 180 9.75 6.54 1.75
N THR A 181 9.15 7.54 2.36
CA THR A 181 9.39 7.88 3.78
C THR A 181 8.94 6.75 4.69
N LEU A 182 7.72 6.22 4.47
CA LEU A 182 7.18 5.09 5.23
C LEU A 182 8.11 3.87 5.13
N LEU A 183 8.44 3.44 3.92
CA LEU A 183 9.28 2.27 3.69
C LEU A 183 10.69 2.45 4.25
N TYR A 184 11.26 3.66 4.13
CA TYR A 184 12.57 3.95 4.71
C TYR A 184 12.56 3.81 6.23
N VAL A 185 11.60 4.43 6.91
CA VAL A 185 11.51 4.40 8.38
C VAL A 185 11.23 2.99 8.89
N LEU A 186 10.30 2.28 8.26
CA LEU A 186 9.95 0.92 8.68
C LEU A 186 11.09 -0.08 8.43
N SER A 187 11.95 0.17 7.44
CA SER A 187 13.03 -0.75 7.09
C SER A 187 14.36 -0.50 7.85
N ASN A 188 14.49 0.58 8.64
CA ASN A 188 15.71 0.97 9.33
C ASN A 188 15.46 1.33 10.80
#